data_cbddca1058363ddc286bc0f6acc8c62c
#
_entry.id   cbddca1058363ddc286bc0f6acc8c62c
#
_cell.length_a   1.000
_cell.length_b   1.000
_cell.length_c   1.000
_cell.angle_alpha   90.00
_cell.angle_beta   90.00
_cell.angle_gamma   90.00
#
_symmetry.space_group_name_H-M   'P 1'
#
loop_
_entity.id
_entity.type
_entity.pdbx_description
1 polymer ?
#
loop_
_entity_poly.entity_id
_entity_poly.type
_entity_poly.pdbx_seq_one_letter_code
_entity_poly.pdbx_strand_id
1 'polypeptide(L)'
;MRRLAVQRVLSGETQQSVARSLQVHGQTVWKWMDQYRRRGKKGLESRQSKGPEPRLTKRQQRQLFKLIVEKTPMQLKFPYALWTLPLVQELIAQRFGVVLHRTTVGRLLRSLGLSPQKPARRAFERDERECAYWANEKFPAIVEQVRRRQSALLFGDEAGVHEDGPIARTWGAKGRRPVVRVTGRRRRINVISAVSARGRLWFRCFKGTLTAPRFIQFLDALLHDVRGPIDLVLDKHPAHAAAATRRFILDHPRLRVHFLPSYAPDMNPDEHVWGYLKGLFRREPLAATEDFDSAVLNSMEQIQGDRPLVRSFFENPEADYVLRALAN
;
A
#
# COMPACT_ATOMS: atom_id res chain seq x y z
N MET A 1 -34.18 15.58 -21.62
CA MET A 1 -34.61 16.16 -22.93
C MET A 1 -35.56 15.23 -23.70
N ARG A 2 -35.18 13.98 -24.15
CA ARG A 2 -36.02 13.07 -24.96
C ARG A 2 -37.40 12.79 -24.36
N ARG A 3 -37.46 12.43 -23.05
CA ARG A 3 -38.71 12.15 -22.32
C ARG A 3 -39.60 13.37 -22.22
N LEU A 4 -39.01 14.55 -21.96
CA LEU A 4 -39.75 15.82 -21.91
C LEU A 4 -40.36 16.17 -23.25
N ALA A 5 -39.60 16.03 -24.36
CA ALA A 5 -40.12 16.29 -25.71
C ALA A 5 -41.34 15.42 -26.05
N VAL A 6 -41.24 14.12 -25.78
CA VAL A 6 -42.33 13.15 -26.01
C VAL A 6 -43.56 13.50 -25.14
N GLN A 7 -43.35 13.83 -23.88
CA GLN A 7 -44.43 14.17 -22.96
C GLN A 7 -45.20 15.42 -23.42
N ARG A 8 -44.47 16.46 -23.89
CA ARG A 8 -45.11 17.69 -24.39
C ARG A 8 -45.90 17.43 -25.69
N VAL A 9 -45.42 16.60 -26.58
CA VAL A 9 -46.16 16.21 -27.79
C VAL A 9 -47.40 15.39 -27.42
N LEU A 10 -47.32 14.51 -26.44
CA LEU A 10 -48.47 13.73 -25.97
C LEU A 10 -49.52 14.59 -25.24
N SER A 11 -49.10 15.72 -24.64
CA SER A 11 -50.02 16.73 -24.06
C SER A 11 -50.63 17.72 -25.08
N GLY A 12 -50.40 17.50 -26.39
CA GLY A 12 -51.08 18.24 -27.47
C GLY A 12 -50.21 19.30 -28.15
N GLU A 13 -48.94 19.48 -27.75
CA GLU A 13 -48.06 20.42 -28.46
C GLU A 13 -47.62 19.85 -29.81
N THR A 14 -47.46 20.73 -30.83
CA THR A 14 -46.93 20.27 -32.13
C THR A 14 -45.47 19.94 -32.04
N GLN A 15 -45.01 18.92 -32.82
CA GLN A 15 -43.59 18.50 -32.81
C GLN A 15 -42.66 19.65 -33.21
N GLN A 16 -43.13 20.60 -34.10
CA GLN A 16 -42.34 21.76 -34.49
C GLN A 16 -42.19 22.78 -33.33
N SER A 17 -43.26 23.03 -32.56
CA SER A 17 -43.20 23.89 -31.37
C SER A 17 -42.22 23.34 -30.34
N VAL A 18 -42.34 22.04 -30.02
CA VAL A 18 -41.43 21.38 -29.09
C VAL A 18 -39.98 21.39 -29.57
N ALA A 19 -39.76 21.20 -30.90
CA ALA A 19 -38.42 21.24 -31.48
C ALA A 19 -37.79 22.64 -31.34
N ARG A 20 -38.55 23.71 -31.62
CA ARG A 20 -38.07 25.09 -31.46
C ARG A 20 -37.75 25.41 -29.99
N SER A 21 -38.64 25.06 -29.06
CA SER A 21 -38.43 25.34 -27.64
C SER A 21 -37.24 24.56 -27.02
N LEU A 22 -36.93 23.39 -27.55
CA LEU A 22 -35.80 22.56 -27.09
C LEU A 22 -34.53 22.79 -27.93
N GLN A 23 -34.54 23.69 -28.88
CA GLN A 23 -33.43 24.01 -29.77
C GLN A 23 -32.88 22.78 -30.50
N VAL A 24 -33.76 21.89 -30.98
CA VAL A 24 -33.41 20.70 -31.74
C VAL A 24 -34.13 20.72 -33.11
N HIS A 25 -33.61 19.98 -34.06
CA HIS A 25 -34.26 19.85 -35.37
C HIS A 25 -35.58 19.06 -35.26
N GLY A 26 -36.60 19.42 -36.01
CA GLY A 26 -37.93 18.77 -35.97
C GLY A 26 -37.86 17.25 -36.17
N GLN A 27 -36.99 16.76 -37.08
CA GLN A 27 -36.75 15.34 -37.29
C GLN A 27 -36.25 14.62 -36.03
N THR A 28 -35.58 15.32 -35.13
CA THR A 28 -35.08 14.72 -33.86
C THR A 28 -36.27 14.41 -32.93
N VAL A 29 -37.24 15.33 -32.82
CA VAL A 29 -38.46 15.09 -32.05
C VAL A 29 -39.29 13.99 -32.67
N TRP A 30 -39.44 14.00 -34.02
CA TRP A 30 -40.11 12.92 -34.75
C TRP A 30 -39.49 11.55 -34.45
N LYS A 31 -38.14 11.41 -34.53
CA LYS A 31 -37.44 10.19 -34.20
C LYS A 31 -37.69 9.74 -32.76
N TRP A 32 -37.74 10.65 -31.81
CA TRP A 32 -38.03 10.30 -30.42
C TRP A 32 -39.49 9.84 -30.25
N MET A 33 -40.44 10.44 -30.95
CA MET A 33 -41.84 10.00 -30.97
C MET A 33 -41.99 8.61 -31.61
N ASP A 34 -41.33 8.36 -32.73
CA ASP A 34 -41.33 7.05 -33.38
C ASP A 34 -40.72 5.98 -32.46
N GLN A 35 -39.55 6.25 -31.82
CA GLN A 35 -38.95 5.35 -30.84
C GLN A 35 -39.88 5.08 -29.64
N TYR A 36 -40.61 6.09 -29.17
CA TYR A 36 -41.56 5.95 -28.09
C TYR A 36 -42.77 5.11 -28.52
N ARG A 37 -43.31 5.30 -29.71
CA ARG A 37 -44.44 4.53 -30.25
C ARG A 37 -44.06 3.04 -30.38
N ARG A 38 -42.83 2.76 -30.84
CA ARG A 38 -42.37 1.38 -31.06
C ARG A 38 -41.95 0.65 -29.77
N ARG A 39 -41.44 1.35 -28.76
CA ARG A 39 -40.76 0.71 -27.61
C ARG A 39 -41.13 1.34 -26.26
N GLY A 40 -42.08 2.25 -26.21
CA GLY A 40 -42.45 2.96 -25.00
C GLY A 40 -41.28 3.75 -24.37
N LYS A 41 -41.31 3.90 -23.07
CA LYS A 41 -40.28 4.65 -22.31
C LYS A 41 -38.85 4.08 -22.50
N LYS A 42 -38.72 2.77 -22.74
CA LYS A 42 -37.42 2.13 -23.03
C LYS A 42 -36.82 2.56 -24.38
N GLY A 43 -37.63 2.99 -25.35
CA GLY A 43 -37.14 3.51 -26.62
C GLY A 43 -36.41 4.85 -26.52
N LEU A 44 -36.69 5.63 -25.44
CA LEU A 44 -36.07 6.93 -25.20
C LEU A 44 -34.75 6.86 -24.39
N GLU A 45 -34.37 5.69 -23.92
CA GLU A 45 -33.08 5.48 -23.23
C GLU A 45 -31.93 5.63 -24.21
N SER A 46 -30.84 6.25 -23.74
CA SER A 46 -29.62 6.34 -24.51
C SER A 46 -28.99 4.97 -24.65
N ARG A 47 -28.90 4.46 -25.87
CA ARG A 47 -28.13 3.24 -26.13
C ARG A 47 -26.66 3.64 -26.28
N GLN A 48 -25.80 3.03 -25.47
CA GLN A 48 -24.37 3.06 -25.78
C GLN A 48 -24.16 2.33 -27.12
N SER A 49 -23.54 3.00 -28.06
CA SER A 49 -23.10 2.34 -29.28
C SER A 49 -22.11 1.23 -28.89
N LYS A 50 -22.26 0.07 -29.50
CA LYS A 50 -21.21 -0.96 -29.42
C LYS A 50 -19.94 -0.34 -30.01
N GLY A 51 -18.92 -0.11 -29.17
CA GLY A 51 -17.62 0.33 -29.66
C GLY A 51 -17.03 -0.69 -30.67
N PRO A 52 -15.93 -0.34 -31.33
CA PRO A 52 -15.25 -1.26 -32.24
C PRO A 52 -14.90 -2.55 -31.53
N GLU A 53 -14.96 -3.66 -32.24
CA GLU A 53 -14.61 -4.97 -31.67
C GLU A 53 -13.16 -4.97 -31.15
N PRO A 54 -12.92 -5.60 -29.98
CA PRO A 54 -11.58 -5.70 -29.44
C PRO A 54 -10.65 -6.43 -30.39
N ARG A 55 -9.49 -5.84 -30.69
CA ARG A 55 -8.48 -6.47 -31.58
C ARG A 55 -7.88 -7.76 -31.01
N LEU A 56 -7.98 -7.97 -29.69
CA LEU A 56 -7.63 -9.24 -29.04
C LEU A 56 -8.90 -9.95 -28.60
N THR A 57 -8.98 -11.25 -28.92
CA THR A 57 -10.06 -12.11 -28.45
C THR A 57 -10.03 -12.27 -26.93
N LYS A 58 -11.14 -12.63 -26.30
CA LYS A 58 -11.20 -12.89 -24.85
C LYS A 58 -10.20 -13.96 -24.38
N ARG A 59 -9.89 -14.95 -25.23
CA ARG A 59 -8.87 -15.98 -24.95
C ARG A 59 -7.46 -15.35 -24.90
N GLN A 60 -7.12 -14.53 -25.91
CA GLN A 60 -5.83 -13.82 -25.96
C GLN A 60 -5.67 -12.82 -24.79
N GLN A 61 -6.75 -12.13 -24.41
CA GLN A 61 -6.75 -11.22 -23.25
C GLN A 61 -6.45 -11.96 -21.94
N ARG A 62 -7.09 -13.12 -21.71
CA ARG A 62 -6.80 -13.97 -20.56
C ARG A 62 -5.37 -14.49 -20.56
N GLN A 63 -4.86 -14.88 -21.71
CA GLN A 63 -3.47 -15.32 -21.86
C GLN A 63 -2.48 -14.19 -21.58
N LEU A 64 -2.76 -12.98 -22.08
CA LEU A 64 -1.96 -11.79 -21.80
C LEU A 64 -1.92 -11.46 -20.30
N PHE A 65 -3.09 -11.47 -19.65
CA PHE A 65 -3.19 -11.27 -18.19
C PHE A 65 -2.28 -12.25 -17.43
N LYS A 66 -2.41 -13.55 -17.74
CA LYS A 66 -1.62 -14.60 -17.11
C LYS A 66 -0.11 -14.40 -17.33
N LEU A 67 0.31 -14.05 -18.55
CA LEU A 67 1.72 -13.79 -18.85
C LEU A 67 2.28 -12.60 -18.03
N ILE A 68 1.50 -11.55 -17.83
CA ILE A 68 1.95 -10.36 -17.09
C ILE A 68 1.99 -10.61 -15.58
N VAL A 69 1.03 -11.35 -15.05
CA VAL A 69 0.92 -11.60 -13.60
C VAL A 69 1.88 -12.68 -13.12
N GLU A 70 2.05 -13.75 -13.90
CA GLU A 70 2.82 -14.93 -13.48
C GLU A 70 4.29 -14.91 -13.95
N LYS A 71 4.64 -14.04 -14.92
CA LYS A 71 5.99 -14.01 -15.50
C LYS A 71 6.58 -12.61 -15.50
N THR A 72 7.88 -12.55 -15.28
CA THR A 72 8.66 -11.34 -15.54
C THR A 72 9.00 -11.22 -17.02
N PRO A 73 9.30 -10.00 -17.55
CA PRO A 73 9.77 -9.83 -18.92
C PRO A 73 11.02 -10.70 -19.21
N MET A 74 11.96 -10.81 -18.28
CA MET A 74 13.19 -11.62 -18.44
C MET A 74 12.88 -13.10 -18.71
N GLN A 75 11.88 -13.67 -18.05
CA GLN A 75 11.44 -15.06 -18.28
C GLN A 75 10.82 -15.26 -19.69
N LEU A 76 10.45 -14.16 -20.34
CA LEU A 76 9.97 -14.14 -21.70
C LEU A 76 11.02 -13.62 -22.70
N LYS A 77 12.32 -13.64 -22.31
CA LYS A 77 13.48 -13.25 -23.11
C LYS A 77 13.57 -11.76 -23.45
N PHE A 78 12.90 -10.88 -22.70
CA PHE A 78 13.12 -9.43 -22.76
C PHE A 78 14.28 -9.03 -21.86
N PRO A 79 15.09 -8.02 -22.22
CA PRO A 79 16.27 -7.61 -21.44
C PRO A 79 15.92 -6.72 -20.23
N TYR A 80 14.69 -6.77 -19.71
CA TYR A 80 14.18 -5.92 -18.63
C TYR A 80 13.45 -6.73 -17.57
N ALA A 81 13.56 -6.31 -16.32
CA ALA A 81 12.90 -6.99 -15.20
C ALA A 81 11.43 -6.57 -14.97
N LEU A 82 11.04 -5.37 -15.41
CA LEU A 82 9.73 -4.79 -15.13
C LEU A 82 8.90 -4.58 -16.39
N TRP A 83 7.61 -4.90 -16.29
CA TRP A 83 6.67 -4.62 -17.37
C TRP A 83 6.45 -3.12 -17.57
N THR A 84 6.60 -2.66 -18.79
CA THR A 84 6.26 -1.32 -19.26
C THR A 84 5.28 -1.40 -20.41
N LEU A 85 4.54 -0.30 -20.69
CA LEU A 85 3.62 -0.30 -21.83
C LEU A 85 4.28 -0.65 -23.18
N PRO A 86 5.50 -0.17 -23.49
CA PRO A 86 6.21 -0.60 -24.70
C PRO A 86 6.51 -2.10 -24.72
N LEU A 87 6.96 -2.69 -23.61
CA LEU A 87 7.24 -4.13 -23.56
C LEU A 87 5.97 -4.98 -23.71
N VAL A 88 4.86 -4.55 -23.11
CA VAL A 88 3.57 -5.23 -23.28
C VAL A 88 3.08 -5.08 -24.74
N GLN A 89 3.29 -3.92 -25.36
CA GLN A 89 2.98 -3.71 -26.78
C GLN A 89 3.76 -4.69 -27.66
N GLU A 90 5.06 -4.83 -27.41
CA GLU A 90 5.93 -5.77 -28.12
C GLU A 90 5.52 -7.23 -27.86
N LEU A 91 5.23 -7.61 -26.63
CA LEU A 91 4.71 -8.94 -26.27
C LEU A 91 3.43 -9.27 -27.05
N ILE A 92 2.50 -8.32 -27.17
CA ILE A 92 1.25 -8.50 -27.92
C ILE A 92 1.55 -8.73 -29.40
N ALA A 93 2.46 -7.94 -29.98
CA ALA A 93 2.86 -8.08 -31.40
C ALA A 93 3.53 -9.43 -31.64
N GLN A 94 4.49 -9.83 -30.80
CA GLN A 94 5.21 -11.10 -30.96
C GLN A 94 4.29 -12.32 -30.73
N ARG A 95 3.40 -12.27 -29.72
CA ARG A 95 2.63 -13.46 -29.31
C ARG A 95 1.33 -13.63 -30.08
N PHE A 96 0.70 -12.54 -30.51
CA PHE A 96 -0.64 -12.55 -31.11
C PHE A 96 -0.68 -11.94 -32.51
N GLY A 97 0.45 -11.41 -33.03
CA GLY A 97 0.50 -10.76 -34.31
C GLY A 97 -0.29 -9.45 -34.42
N VAL A 98 -0.67 -8.86 -33.29
CA VAL A 98 -1.53 -7.68 -33.25
C VAL A 98 -0.73 -6.45 -32.83
N VAL A 99 -0.67 -5.44 -33.66
CA VAL A 99 -0.02 -4.17 -33.35
C VAL A 99 -1.06 -3.21 -32.74
N LEU A 100 -0.84 -2.79 -31.51
CA LEU A 100 -1.68 -1.85 -30.78
C LEU A 100 -0.91 -0.58 -30.46
N HIS A 101 -1.59 0.57 -30.46
CA HIS A 101 -0.99 1.79 -29.95
C HIS A 101 -0.85 1.74 -28.41
N ARG A 102 0.19 2.39 -27.86
CA ARG A 102 0.50 2.39 -26.41
C ARG A 102 -0.70 2.76 -25.54
N THR A 103 -1.49 3.77 -25.93
CA THR A 103 -2.70 4.16 -25.19
C THR A 103 -3.77 3.07 -25.18
N THR A 104 -3.88 2.31 -26.28
CA THR A 104 -4.80 1.17 -26.38
C THR A 104 -4.34 0.03 -25.49
N VAL A 105 -3.05 -0.26 -25.43
CA VAL A 105 -2.46 -1.22 -24.46
C VAL A 105 -2.79 -0.79 -23.04
N GLY A 106 -2.57 0.47 -22.67
CA GLY A 106 -2.87 0.97 -21.32
C GLY A 106 -4.36 0.85 -20.97
N ARG A 107 -5.27 1.12 -21.91
CA ARG A 107 -6.73 0.90 -21.70
C ARG A 107 -7.08 -0.57 -21.56
N LEU A 108 -6.48 -1.43 -22.39
CA LEU A 108 -6.65 -2.88 -22.31
C LEU A 108 -6.22 -3.41 -20.95
N LEU A 109 -5.03 -3.06 -20.47
CA LEU A 109 -4.53 -3.52 -19.18
C LEU A 109 -5.47 -3.12 -18.04
N ARG A 110 -5.95 -1.86 -18.02
CA ARG A 110 -6.93 -1.42 -17.01
C ARG A 110 -8.26 -2.19 -17.11
N SER A 111 -8.74 -2.49 -18.33
CA SER A 111 -9.95 -3.29 -18.50
C SER A 111 -9.80 -4.74 -18.03
N LEU A 112 -8.56 -5.24 -17.96
CA LEU A 112 -8.19 -6.53 -17.38
C LEU A 112 -7.95 -6.49 -15.86
N GLY A 113 -8.17 -5.34 -15.21
CA GLY A 113 -7.94 -5.17 -13.78
C GLY A 113 -6.48 -4.91 -13.40
N LEU A 114 -5.59 -4.65 -14.38
CA LEU A 114 -4.19 -4.34 -14.12
C LEU A 114 -3.97 -2.84 -13.98
N SER A 115 -3.17 -2.44 -12.99
CA SER A 115 -2.75 -1.04 -12.78
C SER A 115 -1.24 -0.98 -12.55
N PRO A 116 -0.58 0.17 -12.82
CA PRO A 116 0.82 0.36 -12.46
C PRO A 116 1.00 0.23 -10.96
N GLN A 117 1.85 -0.72 -10.54
CA GLN A 117 2.19 -0.95 -9.14
C GLN A 117 3.66 -0.62 -8.90
N LYS A 118 3.99 -0.16 -7.69
CA LYS A 118 5.38 -0.07 -7.25
C LYS A 118 5.80 -1.46 -6.76
N PRO A 119 6.81 -2.10 -7.39
CA PRO A 119 7.25 -3.41 -6.96
C PRO A 119 7.74 -3.39 -5.51
N ALA A 120 7.36 -4.40 -4.73
CA ALA A 120 8.00 -4.67 -3.46
C ALA A 120 9.44 -5.15 -3.69
N ARG A 121 10.36 -4.70 -2.84
CA ARG A 121 11.74 -5.21 -2.85
C ARG A 121 11.79 -6.41 -1.92
N ARG A 122 12.26 -7.54 -2.44
CA ARG A 122 12.56 -8.73 -1.64
C ARG A 122 14.01 -9.11 -1.84
N ALA A 123 14.69 -9.48 -0.76
CA ALA A 123 16.05 -9.97 -0.82
C ALA A 123 16.09 -11.33 -1.55
N PHE A 124 17.15 -11.60 -2.29
CA PHE A 124 17.35 -12.90 -2.92
C PHE A 124 17.57 -14.01 -1.88
N GLU A 125 18.09 -13.63 -0.73
CA GLU A 125 18.40 -14.52 0.42
C GLU A 125 17.15 -14.89 1.24
N ARG A 126 15.99 -14.29 0.93
CA ARG A 126 14.71 -14.61 1.61
C ARG A 126 14.28 -16.04 1.31
N ASP A 127 14.05 -16.81 2.36
CA ASP A 127 13.46 -18.15 2.25
C ASP A 127 11.94 -18.08 2.48
N GLU A 128 11.18 -18.26 1.40
CA GLU A 128 9.71 -18.25 1.45
C GLU A 128 9.14 -19.45 2.22
N ARG A 129 9.88 -20.56 2.33
CA ARG A 129 9.47 -21.73 3.13
C ARG A 129 9.61 -21.43 4.62
N GLU A 130 10.73 -20.79 5.01
CA GLU A 130 10.92 -20.33 6.40
C GLU A 130 9.85 -19.30 6.79
N CYS A 131 9.50 -18.37 5.88
CA CYS A 131 8.44 -17.40 6.11
C CYS A 131 7.05 -18.08 6.27
N ALA A 132 6.75 -19.05 5.42
CA ALA A 132 5.49 -19.81 5.51
C ALA A 132 5.42 -20.66 6.79
N TYR A 133 6.51 -21.33 7.15
CA TYR A 133 6.61 -22.08 8.40
C TYR A 133 6.45 -21.18 9.63
N TRP A 134 7.10 -20.01 9.61
CA TRP A 134 6.92 -19.02 10.67
C TRP A 134 5.46 -18.62 10.83
N ALA A 135 4.80 -18.20 9.74
CA ALA A 135 3.44 -17.67 9.79
C ALA A 135 2.38 -18.74 10.18
N ASN A 136 2.56 -19.98 9.74
CA ASN A 136 1.53 -21.01 9.88
C ASN A 136 1.76 -21.98 11.04
N GLU A 137 2.99 -22.09 11.54
CA GLU A 137 3.36 -23.08 12.56
C GLU A 137 4.00 -22.42 13.78
N LYS A 138 5.14 -21.75 13.58
CA LYS A 138 5.95 -21.23 14.69
C LYS A 138 5.24 -20.09 15.43
N PHE A 139 4.71 -19.13 14.71
CA PHE A 139 4.06 -17.97 15.33
C PHE A 139 2.76 -18.34 16.07
N PRO A 140 1.86 -19.19 15.54
CA PRO A 140 0.72 -19.70 16.30
C PRO A 140 1.13 -20.40 17.61
N ALA A 141 2.21 -21.19 17.60
CA ALA A 141 2.75 -21.81 18.81
C ALA A 141 3.27 -20.77 19.83
N ILE A 142 3.85 -19.67 19.36
CA ILE A 142 4.24 -18.54 20.22
C ILE A 142 2.97 -17.88 20.83
N VAL A 143 1.93 -17.64 20.03
CA VAL A 143 0.67 -17.05 20.51
C VAL A 143 0.04 -17.92 21.59
N GLU A 144 0.05 -19.24 21.45
CA GLU A 144 -0.43 -20.15 22.49
C GLU A 144 0.37 -20.00 23.80
N GLN A 145 1.69 -19.86 23.72
CA GLN A 145 2.52 -19.60 24.90
C GLN A 145 2.23 -18.23 25.51
N VAL A 146 2.03 -17.20 24.69
CA VAL A 146 1.63 -15.84 25.11
C VAL A 146 0.34 -15.88 25.90
N ARG A 147 -0.68 -16.64 25.43
CA ARG A 147 -1.96 -16.82 26.15
C ARG A 147 -1.77 -17.50 27.50
N ARG A 148 -1.01 -18.62 27.55
CA ARG A 148 -0.74 -19.34 28.81
C ARG A 148 -0.01 -18.51 29.84
N ARG A 149 0.95 -17.67 29.38
CA ARG A 149 1.71 -16.78 30.24
C ARG A 149 1.00 -15.46 30.56
N GLN A 150 -0.08 -15.16 29.87
CA GLN A 150 -0.73 -13.83 29.89
C GLN A 150 0.26 -12.71 29.58
N SER A 151 1.17 -12.95 28.65
CA SER A 151 2.23 -12.00 28.29
C SER A 151 1.77 -10.96 27.27
N ALA A 152 2.43 -9.81 27.29
CA ALA A 152 2.31 -8.82 26.22
C ALA A 152 3.11 -9.30 25.00
N LEU A 153 2.43 -9.51 23.85
CA LEU A 153 3.08 -9.81 22.60
C LEU A 153 3.39 -8.50 21.87
N LEU A 154 4.67 -8.28 21.60
CA LEU A 154 5.19 -7.07 21.00
C LEU A 154 6.05 -7.42 19.79
N PHE A 155 6.08 -6.52 18.81
CA PHE A 155 6.98 -6.54 17.67
C PHE A 155 7.87 -5.33 17.75
N GLY A 156 9.18 -5.51 17.65
CA GLY A 156 10.13 -4.41 17.72
C GLY A 156 11.01 -4.33 16.48
N ASP A 157 11.48 -3.12 16.21
CA ASP A 157 12.35 -2.79 15.10
C ASP A 157 13.07 -1.47 15.34
N GLU A 158 14.04 -1.14 14.49
CA GLU A 158 14.68 0.15 14.49
C GLU A 158 14.73 0.78 13.09
N ALA A 159 14.68 2.09 13.04
CA ALA A 159 14.83 2.83 11.80
C ALA A 159 15.56 4.15 11.95
N GLY A 160 16.28 4.53 10.89
CA GLY A 160 16.83 5.88 10.75
C GLY A 160 15.85 6.79 10.01
N VAL A 161 15.63 7.97 10.55
CA VAL A 161 14.94 9.07 9.90
C VAL A 161 15.98 10.10 9.48
N HIS A 162 15.90 10.55 8.24
CA HIS A 162 16.82 11.53 7.65
C HIS A 162 16.09 12.83 7.37
N GLU A 163 16.72 13.96 7.73
CA GLU A 163 16.18 15.29 7.48
C GLU A 163 16.09 15.60 5.98
N ASP A 164 17.06 15.15 5.20
CA ASP A 164 17.13 15.29 3.74
C ASP A 164 16.38 14.15 2.99
N GLY A 165 15.40 13.56 3.63
CA GLY A 165 14.60 12.49 3.04
C GLY A 165 13.84 12.91 1.77
N PRO A 166 13.39 11.96 0.94
CA PRO A 166 12.69 12.26 -0.32
C PRO A 166 11.36 12.97 -0.05
N ILE A 167 11.08 14.04 -0.82
CA ILE A 167 9.82 14.81 -0.75
C ILE A 167 8.74 14.13 -1.61
N ALA A 168 7.50 14.18 -1.15
CA ALA A 168 6.36 13.68 -1.88
C ALA A 168 6.05 14.51 -3.14
N ARG A 169 5.28 13.92 -4.06
CA ARG A 169 4.80 14.64 -5.24
C ARG A 169 3.71 15.64 -4.84
N THR A 170 3.74 16.82 -5.48
CA THR A 170 2.70 17.83 -5.33
C THR A 170 2.20 18.29 -6.69
N TRP A 171 1.08 19.03 -6.70
CA TRP A 171 0.53 19.62 -7.91
C TRP A 171 1.32 20.86 -8.32
N GLY A 172 1.50 21.05 -9.62
CA GLY A 172 2.17 22.18 -10.21
C GLY A 172 1.79 22.37 -11.68
N ALA A 173 2.11 23.50 -12.25
CA ALA A 173 1.88 23.75 -13.66
C ALA A 173 2.65 22.75 -14.53
N LYS A 174 2.01 22.26 -15.62
CA LYS A 174 2.68 21.35 -16.57
C LYS A 174 3.95 21.96 -17.12
N GLY A 175 5.06 21.23 -17.04
CA GLY A 175 6.37 21.67 -17.48
C GLY A 175 7.14 22.57 -16.49
N ARG A 176 6.53 22.92 -15.36
CA ARG A 176 7.21 23.66 -14.27
C ARG A 176 7.28 22.78 -13.02
N ARG A 177 8.50 22.59 -12.53
CA ARG A 177 8.71 21.80 -11.31
C ARG A 177 8.48 22.69 -10.10
N PRO A 178 7.54 22.37 -9.18
CA PRO A 178 7.39 23.08 -7.92
C PRO A 178 8.70 23.05 -7.12
N VAL A 179 9.01 24.14 -6.44
CA VAL A 179 10.20 24.26 -5.60
C VAL A 179 9.75 24.28 -4.15
N VAL A 180 10.28 23.37 -3.36
CA VAL A 180 10.13 23.35 -1.89
C VAL A 180 11.49 23.73 -1.30
N ARG A 181 11.50 24.70 -0.41
CA ARG A 181 12.73 25.07 0.33
C ARG A 181 12.91 24.10 1.48
N VAL A 182 14.07 23.48 1.57
CA VAL A 182 14.46 22.55 2.62
C VAL A 182 15.78 22.97 3.23
N THR A 183 16.07 22.51 4.44
CA THR A 183 17.38 22.71 5.05
C THR A 183 18.42 21.91 4.25
N GLY A 184 19.62 22.48 4.05
CA GLY A 184 20.75 21.74 3.47
C GLY A 184 21.44 20.80 4.47
N ARG A 185 20.84 20.57 5.63
CA ARG A 185 21.41 19.75 6.70
C ARG A 185 21.11 18.27 6.44
N ARG A 186 22.07 17.39 6.79
CA ARG A 186 21.96 15.93 6.63
C ARG A 186 21.94 15.25 7.99
N ARG A 187 21.08 15.74 8.89
CA ARG A 187 20.92 15.11 10.20
C ARG A 187 20.20 13.79 10.08
N ARG A 188 20.55 12.88 10.97
CA ARG A 188 19.89 11.60 11.14
C ARG A 188 19.61 11.35 12.61
N ILE A 189 18.40 10.91 12.92
CA ILE A 189 18.04 10.38 14.21
C ILE A 189 17.57 8.94 14.02
N ASN A 190 17.93 8.05 14.93
CA ASN A 190 17.44 6.70 14.94
C ASN A 190 16.36 6.55 16.01
N VAL A 191 15.39 5.72 15.72
CA VAL A 191 14.31 5.39 16.62
C VAL A 191 14.25 3.88 16.73
N ILE A 192 14.13 3.36 17.96
CA ILE A 192 13.76 1.97 18.24
C ILE A 192 12.37 1.97 18.81
N SER A 193 11.53 1.02 18.39
CA SER A 193 10.18 0.88 18.91
C SER A 193 9.77 -0.56 19.18
N ALA A 194 8.66 -0.70 19.87
CA ALA A 194 7.92 -1.94 20.02
C ALA A 194 6.42 -1.66 19.97
N VAL A 195 5.70 -2.41 19.15
CA VAL A 195 4.26 -2.25 18.92
C VAL A 195 3.47 -3.50 19.27
N SER A 196 2.21 -3.32 19.65
CA SER A 196 1.29 -4.41 19.91
C SER A 196 0.02 -4.29 19.08
N ALA A 197 -0.58 -5.41 18.73
CA ALA A 197 -1.88 -5.47 18.03
C ALA A 197 -3.02 -4.85 18.86
N ARG A 198 -2.80 -4.55 20.15
CA ARG A 198 -3.73 -3.81 21.03
C ARG A 198 -3.63 -2.30 20.86
N GLY A 199 -2.80 -1.79 19.94
CA GLY A 199 -2.63 -0.37 19.66
C GLY A 199 -1.73 0.36 20.65
N ARG A 200 -0.78 -0.32 21.25
CA ARG A 200 0.24 0.30 22.08
C ARG A 200 1.58 0.35 21.36
N LEU A 201 2.30 1.44 21.56
CA LEU A 201 3.63 1.67 21.01
C LEU A 201 4.53 2.19 22.14
N TRP A 202 5.76 1.69 22.20
CA TRP A 202 6.87 2.17 23.02
C TRP A 202 8.02 2.52 22.12
N PHE A 203 8.72 3.61 22.38
CA PHE A 203 9.83 4.01 21.52
C PHE A 203 10.91 4.79 22.27
N ARG A 204 12.08 4.86 21.69
CA ARG A 204 13.18 5.74 22.08
C ARG A 204 13.91 6.28 20.86
N CYS A 205 14.23 7.60 20.90
CA CYS A 205 15.05 8.26 19.91
C CYS A 205 16.51 8.28 20.39
N PHE A 206 17.46 8.08 19.46
CA PHE A 206 18.89 8.12 19.78
C PHE A 206 19.73 8.54 18.59
N LYS A 207 20.96 9.07 18.84
CA LYS A 207 21.94 9.42 17.81
C LYS A 207 22.97 8.30 17.64
N GLY A 208 23.47 8.11 16.43
CA GLY A 208 24.45 7.06 16.10
C GLY A 208 23.80 5.70 15.90
N THR A 209 24.58 4.64 15.74
CA THR A 209 24.10 3.27 15.44
C THR A 209 23.45 2.58 16.65
N LEU A 210 22.56 1.63 16.40
CA LEU A 210 22.04 0.74 17.42
C LEU A 210 23.17 -0.20 17.87
N THR A 211 23.46 -0.20 19.18
CA THR A 211 24.42 -1.06 19.84
C THR A 211 23.74 -1.91 20.90
N ALA A 212 24.36 -3.01 21.32
CA ALA A 212 23.81 -3.87 22.36
C ALA A 212 23.49 -3.08 23.67
N PRO A 213 24.36 -2.19 24.19
CA PRO A 213 24.01 -1.39 25.35
C PRO A 213 22.77 -0.52 25.17
N ARG A 214 22.59 0.12 24.00
CA ARG A 214 21.40 0.94 23.70
C ARG A 214 20.14 0.08 23.61
N PHE A 215 20.26 -1.08 23.00
CA PHE A 215 19.14 -2.01 22.94
C PHE A 215 18.76 -2.52 24.33
N ILE A 216 19.73 -2.85 25.18
CA ILE A 216 19.49 -3.23 26.58
C ILE A 216 18.78 -2.12 27.37
N GLN A 217 19.19 -0.86 27.18
CA GLN A 217 18.51 0.28 27.78
C GLN A 217 17.04 0.40 27.32
N PHE A 218 16.74 0.07 26.08
CA PHE A 218 15.37 0.03 25.58
C PHE A 218 14.59 -1.14 26.20
N LEU A 219 15.18 -2.33 26.30
CA LEU A 219 14.56 -3.49 26.93
C LEU A 219 14.27 -3.26 28.41
N ASP A 220 15.19 -2.62 29.13
CA ASP A 220 15.03 -2.26 30.53
C ASP A 220 13.86 -1.31 30.73
N ALA A 221 13.78 -0.25 29.90
CA ALA A 221 12.64 0.66 29.91
C ALA A 221 11.32 -0.05 29.57
N LEU A 222 11.34 -0.95 28.61
CA LEU A 222 10.15 -1.73 28.22
C LEU A 222 9.68 -2.62 29.38
N LEU A 223 10.61 -3.25 30.12
CA LEU A 223 10.32 -4.03 31.31
C LEU A 223 9.77 -3.18 32.46
N HIS A 224 10.15 -1.92 32.54
CA HIS A 224 9.59 -0.96 33.52
C HIS A 224 8.16 -0.56 33.16
N ASP A 225 7.90 -0.24 31.90
CA ASP A 225 6.63 0.30 31.43
C ASP A 225 5.54 -0.77 31.24
N VAL A 226 5.94 -1.99 30.89
CA VAL A 226 5.03 -3.12 30.67
C VAL A 226 4.94 -3.98 31.93
N ARG A 227 3.78 -3.98 32.54
CA ARG A 227 3.51 -4.88 33.67
C ARG A 227 3.29 -6.30 33.19
N GLY A 228 3.90 -7.29 33.87
CA GLY A 228 3.76 -8.70 33.52
C GLY A 228 4.81 -9.21 32.51
N PRO A 229 4.66 -10.46 32.02
CA PRO A 229 5.57 -11.05 31.05
C PRO A 229 5.50 -10.40 29.69
N ILE A 230 6.60 -10.41 28.95
CA ILE A 230 6.74 -9.87 27.59
C ILE A 230 7.27 -10.96 26.68
N ASP A 231 6.61 -11.16 25.53
CA ASP A 231 7.11 -11.90 24.39
C ASP A 231 7.36 -10.90 23.24
N LEU A 232 8.63 -10.65 22.93
CA LEU A 232 9.08 -9.65 21.96
C LEU A 232 9.58 -10.34 20.72
N VAL A 233 8.99 -10.01 19.57
CA VAL A 233 9.39 -10.50 18.24
C VAL A 233 10.30 -9.46 17.59
N LEU A 234 11.47 -9.87 17.12
CA LEU A 234 12.51 -9.01 16.55
C LEU A 234 13.07 -9.60 15.25
N ASP A 235 13.74 -8.77 14.48
CA ASP A 235 14.65 -9.27 13.44
C ASP A 235 15.97 -9.78 14.03
N LYS A 236 16.86 -10.32 13.16
CA LYS A 236 18.17 -10.82 13.55
C LYS A 236 19.25 -9.74 13.48
N HIS A 237 18.96 -8.48 13.84
CA HIS A 237 20.01 -7.45 13.90
C HIS A 237 21.13 -7.85 14.87
N PRO A 238 22.41 -7.55 14.58
CA PRO A 238 23.54 -7.93 15.44
C PRO A 238 23.42 -7.49 16.91
N ALA A 239 22.86 -6.31 17.18
CA ALA A 239 22.62 -5.83 18.53
C ALA A 239 21.64 -6.71 19.31
N HIS A 240 20.62 -7.27 18.63
CA HIS A 240 19.61 -8.15 19.23
C HIS A 240 20.21 -9.51 19.62
N ALA A 241 21.14 -10.02 18.80
CA ALA A 241 21.79 -11.32 19.01
C ALA A 241 23.12 -11.24 19.77
N ALA A 242 23.54 -10.06 20.23
CA ALA A 242 24.79 -9.86 20.94
C ALA A 242 24.86 -10.66 22.26
N ALA A 243 26.05 -11.08 22.67
CA ALA A 243 26.23 -11.83 23.91
C ALA A 243 25.70 -11.07 25.16
N ALA A 244 25.94 -9.75 25.23
CA ALA A 244 25.44 -8.90 26.29
C ALA A 244 23.90 -8.87 26.33
N THR A 245 23.26 -8.76 25.17
CA THR A 245 21.79 -8.78 25.05
C THR A 245 21.21 -10.13 25.48
N ARG A 246 21.83 -11.24 25.04
CA ARG A 246 21.41 -12.58 25.45
C ARG A 246 21.54 -12.77 26.97
N ARG A 247 22.62 -12.28 27.55
CA ARG A 247 22.81 -12.33 29.00
C ARG A 247 21.71 -11.53 29.72
N PHE A 248 21.45 -10.31 29.28
CA PHE A 248 20.37 -9.49 29.83
C PHE A 248 19.01 -10.20 29.78
N ILE A 249 18.67 -10.83 28.67
CA ILE A 249 17.40 -11.57 28.50
C ILE A 249 17.34 -12.76 29.47
N LEU A 250 18.45 -13.51 29.65
CA LEU A 250 18.53 -14.62 30.60
C LEU A 250 18.32 -14.17 32.06
N ASP A 251 18.86 -13.00 32.42
CA ASP A 251 18.74 -12.42 33.76
C ASP A 251 17.34 -11.84 34.03
N HIS A 252 16.45 -11.75 32.99
CA HIS A 252 15.10 -11.23 33.08
C HIS A 252 14.02 -12.22 32.62
N PRO A 253 13.61 -13.20 33.45
CA PRO A 253 12.66 -14.28 33.07
C PRO A 253 11.29 -13.80 32.57
N ARG A 254 10.93 -12.54 32.85
CA ARG A 254 9.71 -11.90 32.31
C ARG A 254 9.79 -11.66 30.82
N LEU A 255 11.01 -11.50 30.26
CA LEU A 255 11.24 -11.19 28.85
C LEU A 255 11.61 -12.46 28.07
N ARG A 256 10.89 -12.72 27.00
CA ARG A 256 11.25 -13.71 25.98
C ARG A 256 11.39 -13.03 24.64
N VAL A 257 12.38 -13.44 23.86
CA VAL A 257 12.63 -12.90 22.53
C VAL A 257 12.47 -14.01 21.51
N HIS A 258 11.77 -13.68 20.43
CA HIS A 258 11.54 -14.53 19.27
C HIS A 258 12.08 -13.82 18.03
N PHE A 259 12.69 -14.56 17.11
CA PHE A 259 13.28 -13.97 15.91
C PHE A 259 12.46 -14.30 14.67
N LEU A 260 12.15 -13.29 13.88
CA LEU A 260 11.55 -13.40 12.55
C LEU A 260 12.46 -14.20 11.60
N PRO A 261 11.93 -14.74 10.51
CA PRO A 261 12.73 -15.26 9.42
C PRO A 261 13.71 -14.21 8.91
N SER A 262 14.88 -14.67 8.48
CA SER A 262 15.89 -13.77 7.92
C SER A 262 15.39 -13.11 6.64
N TYR A 263 15.78 -11.87 6.40
CA TYR A 263 15.43 -11.11 5.19
C TYR A 263 13.90 -10.97 4.92
N ALA A 264 13.10 -10.97 5.98
CA ALA A 264 11.64 -10.82 5.90
C ALA A 264 11.12 -9.62 6.72
N PRO A 265 11.60 -8.39 6.47
CA PRO A 265 11.17 -7.20 7.21
C PRO A 265 9.68 -6.91 7.04
N ASP A 266 9.12 -7.23 5.87
CA ASP A 266 7.70 -7.08 5.56
C ASP A 266 6.77 -7.87 6.52
N MET A 267 7.28 -8.91 7.18
CA MET A 267 6.55 -9.65 8.21
C MET A 267 6.52 -8.94 9.57
N ASN A 268 7.29 -7.86 9.74
CA ASN A 268 7.31 -7.09 10.98
C ASN A 268 6.29 -5.93 10.92
N PRO A 269 5.21 -5.94 11.73
CA PRO A 269 4.26 -4.84 11.76
C PRO A 269 4.89 -3.47 12.11
N ASP A 270 6.00 -3.47 12.84
CA ASP A 270 6.70 -2.25 13.26
C ASP A 270 7.33 -1.49 12.07
N GLU A 271 7.64 -2.17 10.95
CA GLU A 271 8.06 -1.53 9.69
C GLU A 271 7.03 -0.54 9.15
N HIS A 272 5.74 -0.74 9.46
CA HIS A 272 4.67 0.18 9.04
C HIS A 272 4.67 1.47 9.86
N VAL A 273 5.17 1.45 11.10
CA VAL A 273 5.43 2.66 11.88
C VAL A 273 6.44 3.54 11.13
N TRP A 274 7.51 2.94 10.64
CA TRP A 274 8.54 3.64 9.87
C TRP A 274 8.02 4.16 8.54
N GLY A 275 7.19 3.37 7.87
CA GLY A 275 6.51 3.79 6.64
C GLY A 275 5.66 5.03 6.85
N TYR A 276 4.89 5.06 7.93
CA TYR A 276 4.04 6.17 8.32
C TYR A 276 4.87 7.40 8.74
N LEU A 277 5.80 7.24 9.68
CA LEU A 277 6.67 8.31 10.18
C LEU A 277 7.43 8.99 9.04
N LYS A 278 8.13 8.21 8.20
CA LYS A 278 8.84 8.75 7.03
C LYS A 278 7.88 9.38 6.02
N GLY A 279 6.64 8.90 5.96
CA GLY A 279 5.56 9.47 5.14
C GLY A 279 5.14 10.87 5.58
N LEU A 280 5.16 11.17 6.88
CA LEU A 280 4.89 12.52 7.40
C LEU A 280 5.95 13.50 6.88
N PHE A 281 7.23 13.23 7.10
CA PHE A 281 8.34 14.10 6.66
C PHE A 281 8.43 14.24 5.13
N ARG A 282 7.95 13.27 4.36
CA ARG A 282 7.86 13.39 2.90
C ARG A 282 6.79 14.39 2.46
N ARG A 283 5.70 14.50 3.20
CA ARG A 283 4.57 15.38 2.89
C ARG A 283 4.75 16.78 3.45
N GLU A 284 5.35 16.85 4.62
CA GLU A 284 5.59 18.09 5.37
C GLU A 284 7.08 18.25 5.65
N PRO A 285 7.85 18.76 4.65
CA PRO A 285 9.25 19.07 4.87
C PRO A 285 9.39 20.14 5.96
N LEU A 286 10.34 19.93 6.87
CA LEU A 286 10.58 20.82 8.00
C LEU A 286 10.95 22.25 7.58
N ALA A 287 10.40 23.24 8.27
CA ALA A 287 10.85 24.63 8.15
C ALA A 287 12.28 24.78 8.68
N ALA A 288 13.00 25.78 8.17
CA ALA A 288 14.41 26.02 8.57
C ALA A 288 14.58 26.31 10.07
N THR A 289 13.53 26.78 10.74
CA THR A 289 13.47 27.10 12.16
C THR A 289 13.13 25.92 13.07
N GLU A 290 12.62 24.83 12.51
CA GLU A 290 12.22 23.66 13.29
C GLU A 290 13.43 22.80 13.66
N ASP A 291 13.42 22.28 14.88
CA ASP A 291 14.42 21.30 15.31
C ASP A 291 14.00 19.90 14.87
N PHE A 292 14.85 19.27 14.07
CA PHE A 292 14.58 17.96 13.49
C PHE A 292 14.39 16.86 14.56
N ASP A 293 15.22 16.88 15.60
CA ASP A 293 15.17 15.87 16.66
C ASP A 293 13.83 15.97 17.41
N SER A 294 13.40 17.19 17.73
CA SER A 294 12.10 17.47 18.35
C SER A 294 10.92 17.11 17.45
N ALA A 295 11.03 17.37 16.14
CA ALA A 295 9.97 17.01 15.20
C ALA A 295 9.77 15.49 15.09
N VAL A 296 10.86 14.71 15.08
CA VAL A 296 10.78 13.24 15.12
C VAL A 296 10.17 12.75 16.42
N LEU A 297 10.61 13.30 17.57
CA LEU A 297 10.07 12.95 18.87
C LEU A 297 8.56 13.21 18.95
N ASN A 298 8.13 14.43 18.61
CA ASN A 298 6.71 14.83 18.63
C ASN A 298 5.86 13.95 17.71
N SER A 299 6.39 13.62 16.51
CA SER A 299 5.70 12.73 15.58
C SER A 299 5.53 11.32 16.17
N MET A 300 6.53 10.79 16.84
CA MET A 300 6.45 9.49 17.50
C MET A 300 5.48 9.51 18.70
N GLU A 301 5.44 10.59 19.47
CA GLU A 301 4.48 10.78 20.55
C GLU A 301 3.03 10.84 20.03
N GLN A 302 2.81 11.51 18.90
CA GLN A 302 1.50 11.54 18.24
C GLN A 302 1.07 10.14 17.79
N ILE A 303 1.98 9.38 17.15
CA ILE A 303 1.71 7.99 16.75
C ILE A 303 1.39 7.13 17.98
N GLN A 304 2.17 7.27 19.06
CA GLN A 304 1.98 6.55 20.31
C GLN A 304 0.60 6.84 20.95
N GLY A 305 0.13 8.09 20.87
CA GLY A 305 -1.18 8.52 21.36
C GLY A 305 -2.36 8.01 20.53
N ASP A 306 -2.14 7.65 19.26
CA ASP A 306 -3.18 7.21 18.32
C ASP A 306 -3.27 5.68 18.27
N ARG A 307 -3.98 5.08 19.22
CA ARG A 307 -4.16 3.62 19.30
C ARG A 307 -4.83 3.01 18.05
N PRO A 308 -5.88 3.60 17.45
CA PRO A 308 -6.43 3.13 16.18
C PRO A 308 -5.39 3.08 15.08
N LEU A 309 -4.56 4.12 14.93
CA LEU A 309 -3.49 4.14 13.95
C LEU A 309 -2.49 3.00 14.18
N VAL A 310 -2.02 2.81 15.43
CA VAL A 310 -1.07 1.71 15.74
C VAL A 310 -1.67 0.34 15.45
N ARG A 311 -2.98 0.13 15.70
CA ARG A 311 -3.67 -1.12 15.31
C ARG A 311 -3.67 -1.34 13.81
N SER A 312 -3.89 -0.29 13.02
CA SER A 312 -3.95 -0.39 11.56
C SER A 312 -2.64 -0.88 10.93
N PHE A 313 -1.51 -0.77 11.61
CA PHE A 313 -0.23 -1.31 11.15
C PHE A 313 -0.22 -2.85 11.06
N PHE A 314 -1.10 -3.52 11.81
CA PHE A 314 -1.27 -4.96 11.78
C PHE A 314 -2.26 -5.46 10.71
N GLU A 315 -3.01 -4.57 10.07
CA GLU A 315 -3.99 -4.89 9.02
C GLU A 315 -3.37 -5.02 7.63
N ASN A 316 -2.05 -4.87 7.52
CA ASN A 316 -1.34 -5.05 6.26
C ASN A 316 -1.31 -6.53 5.85
N PRO A 317 -1.44 -6.84 4.54
CA PRO A 317 -1.46 -8.23 4.06
C PRO A 317 -0.23 -9.05 4.47
N GLU A 318 0.95 -8.43 4.55
CA GLU A 318 2.18 -9.10 4.97
C GLU A 318 2.22 -9.42 6.47
N ALA A 319 1.51 -8.63 7.31
CA ALA A 319 1.40 -8.81 8.76
C ALA A 319 0.09 -9.50 9.20
N ASP A 320 -0.80 -9.85 8.26
CA ASP A 320 -2.12 -10.46 8.52
C ASP A 320 -2.03 -11.78 9.33
N TYR A 321 -0.93 -12.52 9.22
CA TYR A 321 -0.69 -13.73 10.00
C TYR A 321 -0.77 -13.48 11.52
N VAL A 322 -0.44 -12.27 11.98
CA VAL A 322 -0.51 -11.88 13.39
C VAL A 322 -1.97 -11.86 13.86
N LEU A 323 -2.82 -11.14 13.12
CA LEU A 323 -4.24 -11.02 13.48
C LEU A 323 -4.95 -12.36 13.37
N ARG A 324 -4.65 -13.16 12.35
CA ARG A 324 -5.20 -14.53 12.20
C ARG A 324 -4.84 -15.42 13.39
N ALA A 325 -3.59 -15.42 13.82
CA ALA A 325 -3.16 -16.23 14.96
C ALA A 325 -3.74 -15.73 16.30
N LEU A 326 -3.99 -14.43 16.44
CA LEU A 326 -4.60 -13.86 17.64
C LEU A 326 -6.12 -14.10 17.71
N ALA A 327 -6.79 -14.28 16.57
CA ALA A 327 -8.24 -14.53 16.50
C ALA A 327 -8.61 -15.99 16.82
N ASN A 328 -7.72 -16.94 16.56
CA ASN A 328 -7.87 -18.38 16.88
C ASN A 328 -7.55 -18.64 18.35
#